data_58ed99bccf90c8687679f5f6afeb8e2a
#
_entry.id   58ed99bccf90c8687679f5f6afeb8e2a
#
_cell.length_a   1.000
_cell.length_b   1.000
_cell.length_c   1.000
_cell.angle_alpha   90.00
_cell.angle_beta   90.00
_cell.angle_gamma   90.00
#
_symmetry.space_group_name_H-M   'P 1'
#
loop_
_entity.id
_entity.type
_entity.pdbx_description
1 polymer ?
#
loop_
_entity_poly.entity_id
_entity_poly.type
_entity_poly.pdbx_seq_one_letter_code
_entity_poly.pdbx_strand_id
1 'polypeptide(L)'
;MAYYAALTADSRRILRDSAETLSVTFYSGETGTDADGAVTIGIVDEAGDTIVASGTSTTSAGSGVYTYALAAQSDLNRLIATWSGTWGSAMEFATYHEVVGGFYTTPAEVRAMDSISGEATTFSAADVVDAIAYAETIIDDYTGAAWVQRYERDTLNGTNNQTIKVSRMFPKKVLAASIDGTALSASKISDIALFENGDLTRKDDVWTYTEPGNKVVI
;
A
#
# COMPACT_ATOMS: atom_id res chain seq x y z
N MET A 1 12.19 -9.30 26.98
CA MET A 1 12.11 -9.93 25.65
C MET A 1 11.65 -8.88 24.67
N ALA A 2 12.14 -8.89 23.43
CA ALA A 2 11.67 -7.98 22.40
C ALA A 2 10.50 -8.64 21.66
N TYR A 3 9.38 -7.94 21.55
CA TYR A 3 8.24 -8.35 20.73
C TYR A 3 8.35 -7.67 19.38
N TYR A 4 7.93 -8.35 18.33
CA TYR A 4 7.81 -7.79 16.99
C TYR A 4 6.62 -8.40 16.25
N ALA A 5 6.15 -7.75 15.19
CA ALA A 5 5.10 -8.25 14.34
C ALA A 5 5.62 -8.54 12.93
N ALA A 6 5.09 -9.58 12.31
CA ALA A 6 5.31 -9.87 10.91
C ALA A 6 3.98 -10.01 10.19
N LEU A 7 3.92 -9.42 8.99
CA LEU A 7 2.82 -9.68 8.06
C LEU A 7 2.94 -11.06 7.46
N THR A 8 1.80 -11.70 7.24
CA THR A 8 1.74 -12.72 6.21
C THR A 8 1.84 -12.04 4.84
N ALA A 9 2.65 -12.58 3.94
CA ALA A 9 2.92 -11.99 2.63
C ALA A 9 1.65 -11.74 1.79
N ASP A 10 0.63 -12.58 1.96
CA ASP A 10 -0.64 -12.52 1.21
C ASP A 10 -1.45 -11.24 1.46
N SER A 11 -1.26 -10.57 2.59
CA SER A 11 -2.04 -9.36 2.93
C SER A 11 -1.37 -8.04 2.54
N ARG A 12 -0.18 -8.04 1.93
CA ARG A 12 0.51 -6.80 1.51
C ARG A 12 -0.17 -6.10 0.35
N ARG A 13 -0.80 -6.85 -0.53
CA ARG A 13 -1.55 -6.35 -1.69
C ARG A 13 -2.96 -6.87 -1.65
N ILE A 14 -3.91 -5.97 -1.76
CA ILE A 14 -5.34 -6.20 -1.69
C ILE A 14 -5.92 -5.89 -3.06
N LEU A 15 -6.66 -6.84 -3.64
CA LEU A 15 -7.34 -6.57 -4.91
C LEU A 15 -8.52 -5.61 -4.68
N ARG A 16 -8.58 -4.57 -5.51
CA ARG A 16 -9.71 -3.63 -5.51
C ARG A 16 -11.04 -4.36 -5.71
N ASP A 17 -12.09 -3.88 -5.07
CA ASP A 17 -13.46 -4.43 -5.10
C ASP A 17 -13.56 -5.87 -4.55
N SER A 18 -12.52 -6.35 -3.85
CA SER A 18 -12.50 -7.64 -3.16
C SER A 18 -12.37 -7.46 -1.66
N ALA A 19 -13.15 -8.22 -0.89
CA ALA A 19 -12.93 -8.30 0.55
C ALA A 19 -11.70 -9.16 0.84
N GLU A 20 -10.91 -8.76 1.85
CA GLU A 20 -9.64 -9.43 2.18
C GLU A 20 -9.51 -9.63 3.68
N THR A 21 -8.78 -10.66 4.09
CA THR A 21 -8.45 -10.88 5.50
C THR A 21 -7.03 -10.44 5.79
N LEU A 22 -6.89 -9.33 6.50
CA LEU A 22 -5.59 -8.90 7.00
C LEU A 22 -5.15 -9.82 8.12
N SER A 23 -3.89 -10.19 8.13
CA SER A 23 -3.32 -11.07 9.15
C SER A 23 -1.96 -10.57 9.61
N VAL A 24 -1.73 -10.64 10.93
CA VAL A 24 -0.46 -10.30 11.56
C VAL A 24 -0.10 -11.37 12.56
N THR A 25 1.17 -11.68 12.68
CA THR A 25 1.69 -12.58 13.72
C THR A 25 2.61 -11.81 14.64
N PHE A 26 2.34 -11.91 15.95
CA PHE A 26 3.20 -11.31 16.97
C PHE A 26 4.12 -12.39 17.56
N TYR A 27 5.37 -12.04 17.71
CA TYR A 27 6.43 -12.92 18.17
C TYR A 27 7.10 -12.40 19.43
N SER A 28 7.49 -13.33 20.31
CA SER A 28 8.48 -13.09 21.36
C SER A 28 9.70 -13.98 21.05
N GLY A 29 10.78 -13.39 20.57
CA GLY A 29 11.86 -14.15 19.95
C GLY A 29 11.36 -14.84 18.66
N GLU A 30 11.50 -16.15 18.54
CA GLU A 30 11.06 -16.92 17.36
C GLU A 30 9.67 -17.58 17.55
N THR A 31 9.02 -17.37 18.71
CA THR A 31 7.76 -18.03 19.03
C THR A 31 6.59 -17.05 18.90
N GLY A 32 5.57 -17.46 18.13
CA GLY A 32 4.30 -16.73 18.06
C GLY A 32 3.67 -16.67 19.46
N THR A 33 3.32 -15.45 19.90
CA THR A 33 2.91 -15.21 21.30
C THR A 33 1.63 -14.40 21.34
N ASP A 34 0.62 -14.96 22.00
CA ASP A 34 -0.67 -14.28 22.17
C ASP A 34 -0.54 -13.07 23.11
N ALA A 35 -1.35 -12.06 22.86
CA ALA A 35 -1.47 -10.90 23.73
C ALA A 35 -2.10 -11.27 25.09
N ASP A 36 -1.79 -10.49 26.11
CA ASP A 36 -2.38 -10.66 27.45
C ASP A 36 -3.88 -10.27 27.50
N GLY A 37 -4.42 -9.73 26.39
CA GLY A 37 -5.81 -9.31 26.26
C GLY A 37 -6.25 -9.18 24.80
N ALA A 38 -7.33 -8.46 24.58
CA ALA A 38 -7.84 -8.24 23.22
C ALA A 38 -6.84 -7.39 22.40
N VAL A 39 -6.64 -7.82 21.14
CA VAL A 39 -5.95 -7.01 20.12
C VAL A 39 -6.99 -6.29 19.30
N THR A 40 -6.76 -5.02 19.07
CA THR A 40 -7.61 -4.14 18.25
C THR A 40 -6.86 -3.62 17.05
N ILE A 41 -7.61 -3.15 16.05
CA ILE A 41 -7.07 -2.57 14.82
C ILE A 41 -7.69 -1.20 14.57
N GLY A 42 -6.93 -0.30 13.97
CA GLY A 42 -7.39 0.90 13.29
C GLY A 42 -6.74 0.97 11.92
N ILE A 43 -7.46 1.39 10.90
CA ILE A 43 -6.92 1.52 9.55
C ILE A 43 -7.19 2.91 9.03
N VAL A 44 -6.13 3.56 8.59
CA VAL A 44 -6.20 4.84 7.87
C VAL A 44 -5.59 4.68 6.49
N ASP A 45 -5.98 5.53 5.57
CA ASP A 45 -5.30 5.62 4.30
C ASP A 45 -4.07 6.54 4.37
N GLU A 46 -3.34 6.68 3.26
CA GLU A 46 -2.14 7.53 3.22
C GLU A 46 -2.46 9.03 3.35
N ALA A 47 -3.70 9.46 3.11
CA ALA A 47 -4.16 10.83 3.37
C ALA A 47 -4.49 11.07 4.86
N GLY A 48 -4.64 10.00 5.64
CA GLY A 48 -5.04 10.03 7.04
C GLY A 48 -6.54 9.85 7.25
N ASP A 49 -7.28 9.56 6.18
CA ASP A 49 -8.72 9.31 6.28
C ASP A 49 -8.98 7.93 6.91
N THR A 50 -9.96 7.89 7.80
CA THR A 50 -10.27 6.67 8.56
C THR A 50 -11.08 5.68 7.72
N ILE A 51 -10.49 4.53 7.46
CA ILE A 51 -11.15 3.37 6.81
C ILE A 51 -11.78 2.46 7.87
N VAL A 52 -11.06 2.21 8.97
CA VAL A 52 -11.55 1.43 10.12
C VAL A 52 -11.20 2.19 11.37
N ALA A 53 -12.21 2.43 12.22
CA ALA A 53 -12.02 3.16 13.47
C ALA A 53 -11.01 2.46 14.39
N SER A 54 -10.15 3.23 15.04
CA SER A 54 -9.23 2.71 16.06
C SER A 54 -9.99 2.01 17.18
N GLY A 55 -9.45 0.90 17.69
CA GLY A 55 -10.08 0.11 18.73
C GLY A 55 -11.08 -0.94 18.22
N THR A 56 -11.21 -1.13 16.90
CA THR A 56 -12.03 -2.20 16.33
C THR A 56 -11.45 -3.57 16.69
N SER A 57 -12.28 -4.49 17.16
CA SER A 57 -11.85 -5.83 17.58
C SER A 57 -11.34 -6.67 16.42
N THR A 58 -10.29 -7.45 16.70
CA THR A 58 -9.74 -8.47 15.80
C THR A 58 -10.12 -9.87 16.25
N THR A 59 -9.86 -10.87 15.42
CA THR A 59 -10.04 -12.28 15.76
C THR A 59 -8.69 -12.91 16.01
N SER A 60 -8.51 -13.55 17.18
CA SER A 60 -7.32 -14.38 17.45
C SER A 60 -7.48 -15.74 16.79
N ALA A 61 -6.45 -16.17 16.05
CA ALA A 61 -6.33 -17.53 15.52
C ALA A 61 -5.37 -18.40 16.34
N GLY A 62 -4.86 -17.88 17.47
CA GLY A 62 -3.90 -18.55 18.36
C GLY A 62 -2.46 -18.40 17.89
N SER A 63 -1.53 -18.75 18.79
CA SER A 63 -0.08 -18.67 18.52
C SER A 63 0.39 -17.31 18.02
N GLY A 64 -0.17 -16.23 18.57
CA GLY A 64 0.18 -14.85 18.22
C GLY A 64 -0.45 -14.33 16.94
N VAL A 65 -1.29 -15.11 16.26
CA VAL A 65 -1.92 -14.72 14.99
C VAL A 65 -3.24 -13.99 15.25
N TYR A 66 -3.36 -12.80 14.67
CA TYR A 66 -4.59 -12.01 14.71
C TYR A 66 -5.04 -11.65 13.30
N THR A 67 -6.34 -11.68 13.08
CA THR A 67 -6.93 -11.44 11.77
C THR A 67 -8.03 -10.38 11.86
N TYR A 68 -8.22 -9.67 10.75
CA TYR A 68 -9.30 -8.71 10.57
C TYR A 68 -9.87 -8.83 9.15
N ALA A 69 -11.18 -9.01 9.03
CA ALA A 69 -11.88 -9.04 7.75
C ALA A 69 -12.10 -7.60 7.25
N LEU A 70 -11.27 -7.17 6.30
CA LEU A 70 -11.40 -5.87 5.65
C LEU A 70 -12.46 -5.96 4.55
N ALA A 71 -13.42 -5.04 4.57
CA ALA A 71 -14.40 -4.90 3.50
C ALA A 71 -13.72 -4.52 2.17
N ALA A 72 -14.37 -4.81 1.05
CA ALA A 72 -13.90 -4.44 -0.28
C ALA A 72 -13.61 -2.94 -0.38
N GLN A 73 -12.44 -2.59 -0.92
CA GLN A 73 -12.00 -1.22 -1.14
C GLN A 73 -12.20 -0.86 -2.62
N SER A 74 -12.93 0.21 -2.89
CA SER A 74 -13.24 0.66 -4.27
C SER A 74 -12.13 1.51 -4.89
N ASP A 75 -11.33 2.14 -4.07
CA ASP A 75 -10.29 3.06 -4.49
C ASP A 75 -8.90 2.46 -4.32
N LEU A 76 -8.02 2.72 -5.30
CA LEU A 76 -6.60 2.41 -5.17
C LEU A 76 -6.00 3.32 -4.11
N ASN A 77 -5.34 2.71 -3.12
CA ASN A 77 -4.78 3.48 -2.01
C ASN A 77 -3.69 2.67 -1.29
N ARG A 78 -2.96 3.33 -0.42
CA ARG A 78 -2.13 2.67 0.61
C ARG A 78 -2.82 2.78 1.94
N LEU A 79 -2.95 1.65 2.62
CA LEU A 79 -3.58 1.54 3.91
C LEU A 79 -2.52 1.30 4.98
N ILE A 80 -2.67 1.97 6.10
CA ILE A 80 -1.84 1.80 7.29
C ILE A 80 -2.73 1.20 8.36
N ALA A 81 -2.51 -0.08 8.67
CA ALA A 81 -3.24 -0.77 9.71
C ALA A 81 -2.39 -0.77 11.00
N THR A 82 -2.89 -0.15 12.05
CA THR A 82 -2.28 -0.12 13.37
C THR A 82 -2.95 -1.15 14.26
N TRP A 83 -2.19 -2.15 14.67
CA TRP A 83 -2.60 -3.20 15.58
C TRP A 83 -2.16 -2.84 16.99
N SER A 84 -3.09 -2.83 17.93
CA SER A 84 -2.84 -2.41 19.31
C SER A 84 -3.23 -3.53 20.29
N GLY A 85 -2.36 -3.85 21.22
CA GLY A 85 -2.57 -4.89 22.23
C GLY A 85 -1.61 -4.75 23.42
N THR A 86 -1.62 -5.74 24.30
CA THR A 86 -0.75 -5.79 25.48
C THR A 86 0.06 -7.07 25.52
N TRP A 87 1.37 -6.95 25.65
CA TRP A 87 2.33 -8.03 25.87
C TRP A 87 3.23 -7.63 27.05
N GLY A 88 2.70 -7.75 28.29
CA GLY A 88 3.32 -7.20 29.49
C GLY A 88 3.25 -5.66 29.57
N SER A 89 3.19 -4.97 28.45
CA SER A 89 2.95 -3.52 28.30
C SER A 89 2.13 -3.27 27.04
N ALA A 90 1.48 -2.10 26.98
CA ALA A 90 0.77 -1.68 25.76
C ALA A 90 1.74 -1.50 24.59
N MET A 91 1.41 -2.03 23.44
CA MET A 91 2.22 -1.97 22.23
C MET A 91 1.35 -1.73 21.00
N GLU A 92 1.93 -1.04 20.01
CA GLU A 92 1.32 -0.79 18.71
C GLU A 92 2.29 -1.21 17.60
N PHE A 93 1.74 -1.84 16.57
CA PHE A 93 2.48 -2.24 15.38
C PHE A 93 1.73 -1.79 14.13
N ALA A 94 2.44 -1.11 13.23
CA ALA A 94 1.88 -0.69 11.95
C ALA A 94 2.24 -1.70 10.85
N THR A 95 1.24 -2.03 10.04
CA THR A 95 1.40 -2.81 8.82
C THR A 95 0.89 -2.02 7.63
N TYR A 96 1.50 -2.23 6.47
CA TYR A 96 1.23 -1.47 5.27
C TYR A 96 0.65 -2.39 4.20
N HIS A 97 -0.45 -1.95 3.58
CA HIS A 97 -1.18 -2.69 2.57
C HIS A 97 -1.43 -1.78 1.38
N GLU A 98 -1.33 -2.30 0.18
CA GLU A 98 -1.61 -1.57 -1.05
C GLU A 98 -2.87 -2.14 -1.71
N VAL A 99 -3.86 -1.31 -1.97
CA VAL A 99 -5.03 -1.67 -2.78
C VAL A 99 -4.65 -1.52 -4.24
N VAL A 100 -4.65 -2.63 -4.98
CA VAL A 100 -4.20 -2.70 -6.38
C VAL A 100 -5.35 -3.05 -7.33
N GLY A 101 -5.27 -2.61 -8.56
CA GLY A 101 -6.28 -2.89 -9.58
C GLY A 101 -6.17 -4.28 -10.22
N GLY A 102 -5.10 -5.02 -9.91
CA GLY A 102 -4.85 -6.36 -10.42
C GLY A 102 -3.46 -6.87 -10.04
N PHE A 103 -3.12 -8.05 -10.53
CA PHE A 103 -1.81 -8.68 -10.43
C PHE A 103 -1.33 -9.07 -11.82
N TYR A 104 -0.03 -9.14 -12.06
CA TYR A 104 0.54 -9.62 -13.32
C TYR A 104 0.36 -11.13 -13.47
N THR A 105 0.45 -11.85 -12.37
CA THR A 105 0.17 -13.28 -12.26
C THR A 105 -0.32 -13.61 -10.85
N THR A 106 -0.93 -14.76 -10.70
CA THR A 106 -1.42 -15.24 -9.40
C THR A 106 -0.48 -16.31 -8.83
N PRO A 107 -0.45 -16.51 -7.50
CA PRO A 107 0.29 -17.61 -6.89
C PRO A 107 -0.11 -18.99 -7.45
N ALA A 108 -1.38 -19.17 -7.83
CA ALA A 108 -1.87 -20.41 -8.43
C ALA A 108 -1.27 -20.66 -9.81
N GLU A 109 -1.18 -19.61 -10.65
CA GLU A 109 -0.55 -19.71 -11.98
C GLU A 109 0.95 -20.01 -11.87
N VAL A 110 1.65 -19.34 -10.95
CA VAL A 110 3.07 -19.62 -10.71
C VAL A 110 3.27 -21.06 -10.24
N ARG A 111 2.42 -21.55 -9.34
CA ARG A 111 2.49 -22.93 -8.85
C ARG A 111 2.11 -23.97 -9.90
N ALA A 112 1.37 -23.60 -10.92
CA ALA A 112 1.04 -24.49 -12.03
C ALA A 112 2.21 -24.73 -12.98
N MET A 113 3.32 -23.97 -12.86
CA MET A 113 4.52 -24.19 -13.66
C MET A 113 5.20 -25.51 -13.29
N ASP A 114 5.63 -26.29 -14.27
CA ASP A 114 6.20 -27.62 -14.09
C ASP A 114 7.37 -27.69 -13.11
N SER A 115 8.20 -26.65 -13.08
CA SER A 115 9.37 -26.55 -12.19
C SER A 115 9.03 -26.23 -10.72
N ILE A 116 7.80 -25.80 -10.44
CA ILE A 116 7.35 -25.35 -9.10
C ILE A 116 6.20 -26.24 -8.61
N SER A 117 5.57 -26.95 -9.53
CA SER A 117 4.47 -27.88 -9.24
C SER A 117 4.92 -28.98 -8.27
N GLY A 118 4.24 -29.09 -7.12
CA GLY A 118 4.56 -30.06 -6.10
C GLY A 118 5.62 -29.63 -5.06
N GLU A 119 6.32 -28.52 -5.26
CA GLU A 119 7.41 -28.03 -4.38
C GLU A 119 6.90 -27.08 -3.26
N ALA A 120 5.71 -27.35 -2.72
CA ALA A 120 5.10 -26.49 -1.70
C ALA A 120 5.90 -26.41 -0.38
N THR A 121 6.75 -27.41 -0.11
CA THR A 121 7.66 -27.41 1.04
C THR A 121 8.94 -26.63 0.80
N THR A 122 9.40 -26.56 -0.44
CA THR A 122 10.59 -25.81 -0.85
C THR A 122 10.27 -24.32 -1.04
N PHE A 123 9.10 -24.03 -1.64
CA PHE A 123 8.61 -22.68 -1.86
C PHE A 123 7.29 -22.49 -1.12
N SER A 124 7.32 -21.81 0.02
CA SER A 124 6.11 -21.50 0.79
C SER A 124 5.17 -20.57 -0.01
N ALA A 125 3.91 -20.46 0.40
CA ALA A 125 2.98 -19.50 -0.23
C ALA A 125 3.50 -18.06 -0.12
N ALA A 126 4.10 -17.72 1.01
CA ALA A 126 4.71 -16.42 1.25
C ALA A 126 5.87 -16.13 0.28
N ASP A 127 6.77 -17.11 0.07
CA ASP A 127 7.90 -16.95 -0.85
C ASP A 127 7.44 -16.70 -2.28
N VAL A 128 6.37 -17.38 -2.72
CA VAL A 128 5.80 -17.20 -4.06
C VAL A 128 5.20 -15.80 -4.21
N VAL A 129 4.45 -15.33 -3.21
CA VAL A 129 3.86 -13.97 -3.24
C VAL A 129 4.95 -12.90 -3.23
N ASP A 130 5.98 -13.05 -2.41
CA ASP A 130 7.10 -12.11 -2.36
C ASP A 130 7.90 -12.11 -3.68
N ALA A 131 8.07 -13.27 -4.31
CA ALA A 131 8.72 -13.38 -5.62
C ALA A 131 7.91 -12.68 -6.72
N ILE A 132 6.58 -12.85 -6.73
CA ILE A 132 5.68 -12.14 -7.65
C ILE A 132 5.81 -10.63 -7.45
N ALA A 133 5.70 -10.14 -6.21
CA ALA A 133 5.80 -8.72 -5.91
C ALA A 133 7.15 -8.11 -6.33
N TYR A 134 8.23 -8.85 -6.14
CA TYR A 134 9.56 -8.46 -6.57
C TYR A 134 9.69 -8.41 -8.10
N ALA A 135 9.20 -9.45 -8.80
CA ALA A 135 9.22 -9.49 -10.26
C ALA A 135 8.40 -8.36 -10.90
N GLU A 136 7.21 -8.08 -10.35
CA GLU A 136 6.38 -6.96 -10.79
C GLU A 136 7.09 -5.62 -10.62
N THR A 137 7.78 -5.42 -9.50
CA THR A 137 8.57 -4.21 -9.26
C THR A 137 9.68 -4.03 -10.29
N ILE A 138 10.40 -5.12 -10.63
CA ILE A 138 11.45 -5.08 -11.67
C ILE A 138 10.86 -4.73 -13.03
N ILE A 139 9.71 -5.32 -13.39
CA ILE A 139 9.05 -5.05 -14.68
C ILE A 139 8.62 -3.58 -14.73
N ASP A 140 7.99 -3.07 -13.69
CA ASP A 140 7.54 -1.68 -13.61
C ASP A 140 8.72 -0.70 -13.71
N ASP A 141 9.82 -0.98 -13.01
CA ASP A 141 11.02 -0.13 -13.03
C ASP A 141 11.73 -0.17 -14.39
N TYR A 142 11.81 -1.35 -15.02
CA TYR A 142 12.43 -1.49 -16.32
C TYR A 142 11.63 -0.82 -17.43
N THR A 143 10.30 -0.93 -17.37
CA THR A 143 9.40 -0.37 -18.39
C THR A 143 9.03 1.09 -18.13
N GLY A 144 9.24 1.58 -16.90
CA GLY A 144 8.80 2.91 -16.45
C GLY A 144 7.28 3.06 -16.33
N ALA A 145 6.55 1.93 -16.41
CA ALA A 145 5.09 1.92 -16.37
C ALA A 145 4.57 0.76 -15.52
N ALA A 146 3.53 1.01 -14.72
CA ALA A 146 2.77 -0.04 -14.07
C ALA A 146 1.67 -0.53 -15.02
N TRP A 147 1.72 -1.81 -15.40
CA TRP A 147 0.77 -2.41 -16.32
C TRP A 147 -0.56 -2.78 -15.68
N VAL A 148 -0.60 -2.87 -14.34
CA VAL A 148 -1.80 -2.92 -13.53
C VAL A 148 -1.99 -1.58 -12.82
N GLN A 149 -3.24 -1.22 -12.55
CA GLN A 149 -3.54 0.04 -11.86
C GLN A 149 -3.02 -0.02 -10.43
N ARG A 150 -2.22 0.97 -10.05
CA ARG A 150 -1.65 1.14 -8.71
C ARG A 150 -1.81 2.56 -8.23
N TYR A 151 -1.78 2.71 -6.93
CA TYR A 151 -1.61 4.01 -6.28
C TYR A 151 -0.12 4.38 -6.28
N GLU A 152 0.18 5.60 -6.68
CA GLU A 152 1.55 6.16 -6.61
C GLU A 152 1.47 7.52 -5.94
N ARG A 153 2.47 7.84 -5.14
CA ARG A 153 2.62 9.14 -4.52
C ARG A 153 3.98 9.71 -4.84
N ASP A 154 4.00 10.75 -5.63
CA ASP A 154 5.22 11.46 -5.98
C ASP A 154 5.42 12.71 -5.12
N THR A 155 6.66 12.93 -4.69
CA THR A 155 7.09 14.17 -4.05
C THR A 155 8.13 14.81 -4.95
N LEU A 156 7.75 15.89 -5.62
CA LEU A 156 8.52 16.52 -6.67
C LEU A 156 8.86 17.97 -6.28
N ASN A 157 9.88 18.53 -6.90
CA ASN A 157 10.15 19.95 -6.81
C ASN A 157 9.29 20.68 -7.84
N GLY A 158 8.72 21.83 -7.46
CA GLY A 158 8.03 22.70 -8.39
C GLY A 158 8.97 23.16 -9.51
N THR A 159 8.44 23.41 -10.69
CA THR A 159 9.21 23.77 -11.89
C THR A 159 8.99 25.23 -12.33
N ASN A 160 8.06 25.95 -11.70
CA ASN A 160 7.53 27.23 -12.16
C ASN A 160 6.95 27.19 -13.59
N ASN A 161 6.67 25.99 -14.09
CA ASN A 161 6.02 25.74 -15.36
C ASN A 161 4.63 25.17 -15.15
N GLN A 162 3.81 25.18 -16.16
CA GLN A 162 2.50 24.53 -16.15
C GLN A 162 2.62 23.00 -16.09
N THR A 163 3.75 22.44 -16.52
CA THR A 163 3.97 21.00 -16.61
C THR A 163 4.99 20.51 -15.58
N ILE A 164 4.68 19.41 -14.92
CA ILE A 164 5.56 18.62 -14.05
C ILE A 164 5.53 17.17 -14.51
N LYS A 165 6.63 16.45 -14.33
CA LYS A 165 6.72 15.04 -14.73
C LYS A 165 6.70 14.16 -13.49
N VAL A 166 5.75 13.21 -13.46
CA VAL A 166 5.69 12.17 -12.42
C VAL A 166 6.60 10.99 -12.73
N SER A 167 6.86 10.17 -11.72
CA SER A 167 7.81 9.05 -11.82
C SER A 167 7.35 7.94 -12.77
N ARG A 168 6.04 7.76 -12.93
CA ARG A 168 5.47 6.70 -13.76
C ARG A 168 4.78 7.25 -15.00
N MET A 169 4.92 6.53 -16.12
CA MET A 169 4.17 6.79 -17.35
C MET A 169 2.73 6.31 -17.24
N PHE A 170 1.88 6.81 -18.12
CA PHE A 170 0.45 6.46 -18.24
C PHE A 170 -0.39 6.77 -16.99
N PRO A 171 -0.25 7.95 -16.34
CA PRO A 171 -1.12 8.32 -15.24
C PRO A 171 -2.58 8.31 -15.68
N LYS A 172 -3.47 7.75 -14.87
CA LYS A 172 -4.91 7.63 -15.19
C LYS A 172 -5.75 8.68 -14.49
N LYS A 173 -5.37 9.07 -13.29
CA LYS A 173 -6.12 10.02 -12.49
C LYS A 173 -5.20 10.61 -11.41
N VAL A 174 -5.33 11.91 -11.16
CA VAL A 174 -4.80 12.54 -9.95
C VAL A 174 -5.88 12.47 -8.88
N LEU A 175 -5.58 11.84 -7.76
CA LEU A 175 -6.51 11.72 -6.62
C LEU A 175 -6.41 12.93 -5.70
N ALA A 176 -5.19 13.35 -5.40
CA ALA A 176 -4.90 14.52 -4.59
C ALA A 176 -3.61 15.18 -5.09
N ALA A 177 -3.48 16.48 -4.85
CA ALA A 177 -2.23 17.19 -5.06
C ALA A 177 -2.11 18.32 -4.05
N SER A 178 -0.88 18.58 -3.59
CA SER A 178 -0.58 19.70 -2.72
C SER A 178 0.69 20.40 -3.17
N ILE A 179 0.76 21.69 -2.90
CA ILE A 179 1.95 22.51 -3.13
C ILE A 179 2.32 23.15 -1.81
N ASP A 180 3.53 22.86 -1.33
CA ASP A 180 4.04 23.35 -0.05
C ASP A 180 3.07 23.09 1.13
N GLY A 181 2.53 21.88 1.17
CA GLY A 181 1.56 21.45 2.18
C GLY A 181 0.13 21.98 2.00
N THR A 182 -0.10 22.88 1.01
CA THR A 182 -1.43 23.40 0.72
C THR A 182 -2.11 22.54 -0.34
N ALA A 183 -3.21 21.85 0.03
CA ALA A 183 -3.97 21.01 -0.88
C ALA A 183 -4.61 21.81 -2.02
N LEU A 184 -4.57 21.28 -3.23
CA LEU A 184 -5.32 21.81 -4.35
C LEU A 184 -6.81 21.46 -4.19
N SER A 185 -7.69 22.39 -4.59
CA SER A 185 -9.13 22.11 -4.63
C SER A 185 -9.47 21.06 -5.70
N ALA A 186 -10.59 20.37 -5.54
CA ALA A 186 -11.07 19.39 -6.50
C ALA A 186 -11.20 19.95 -7.92
N SER A 187 -11.62 21.22 -8.08
CA SER A 187 -11.68 21.89 -9.38
C SER A 187 -10.30 22.04 -10.02
N LYS A 188 -9.29 22.43 -9.23
CA LYS A 188 -7.90 22.55 -9.74
C LYS A 188 -7.30 21.19 -10.08
N ILE A 189 -7.67 20.15 -9.37
CA ILE A 189 -7.24 18.77 -9.68
C ILE A 189 -7.89 18.29 -10.99
N SER A 190 -9.19 18.56 -11.19
CA SER A 190 -9.90 18.18 -12.41
C SER A 190 -9.39 18.90 -13.67
N ASP A 191 -8.74 20.06 -13.51
CA ASP A 191 -8.14 20.84 -14.60
C ASP A 191 -6.72 20.38 -14.98
N ILE A 192 -6.17 19.36 -14.28
CA ILE A 192 -4.86 18.78 -14.62
C ILE A 192 -5.02 17.85 -15.82
N ALA A 193 -4.36 18.20 -16.92
CA ALA A 193 -4.25 17.33 -18.08
C ALA A 193 -3.16 16.27 -17.84
N LEU A 194 -3.48 15.01 -18.16
CA LEU A 194 -2.61 13.86 -17.98
C LEU A 194 -2.10 13.39 -19.35
N PHE A 195 -0.79 13.17 -19.45
CA PHE A 195 -0.16 12.69 -20.67
C PHE A 195 0.52 11.32 -20.44
N GLU A 196 0.54 10.50 -21.47
CA GLU A 196 1.06 9.13 -21.39
C GLU A 196 2.55 9.04 -21.00
N ASN A 197 3.32 10.09 -21.30
CA ASN A 197 4.73 10.19 -20.93
C ASN A 197 4.98 10.55 -19.45
N GLY A 198 3.91 10.67 -18.64
CA GLY A 198 3.99 11.06 -17.25
C GLY A 198 3.96 12.56 -16.99
N ASP A 199 3.71 13.38 -18.02
CA ASP A 199 3.54 14.82 -17.82
C ASP A 199 2.16 15.12 -17.26
N LEU A 200 2.13 16.00 -16.25
CA LEU A 200 0.93 16.57 -15.66
C LEU A 200 0.93 18.07 -15.92
N THR A 201 -0.05 18.56 -16.67
CA THR A 201 -0.12 19.99 -17.03
C THR A 201 -1.33 20.65 -16.39
N ARG A 202 -1.10 21.74 -15.65
CA ARG A 202 -2.14 22.62 -15.12
C ARG A 202 -2.54 23.63 -16.17
N LYS A 203 -3.82 23.76 -16.43
CA LYS A 203 -4.33 24.58 -17.54
C LYS A 203 -4.03 26.08 -17.39
N ASP A 204 -4.30 26.62 -16.20
CA ASP A 204 -4.26 28.07 -15.97
C ASP A 204 -3.33 28.46 -14.81
N ASP A 205 -2.41 27.58 -14.41
CA ASP A 205 -1.56 27.81 -13.25
C ASP A 205 -0.21 27.08 -13.40
N VAL A 206 0.73 27.33 -12.51
CA VAL A 206 2.05 26.73 -12.54
C VAL A 206 2.31 25.86 -11.31
N TRP A 207 3.22 24.91 -11.44
CA TRP A 207 3.77 24.15 -10.34
C TRP A 207 4.86 25.01 -9.68
N THR A 208 4.47 25.80 -8.69
CA THR A 208 5.35 26.81 -8.09
C THR A 208 6.59 26.19 -7.46
N TYR A 209 7.73 26.86 -7.67
CA TYR A 209 8.99 26.56 -7.00
C TYR A 209 9.42 27.80 -6.21
N THR A 210 9.68 27.63 -4.91
CA THR A 210 10.26 28.67 -4.06
C THR A 210 11.43 28.05 -3.29
N GLU A 211 12.58 28.70 -3.24
CA GLU A 211 13.71 28.21 -2.43
C GLU A 211 13.43 28.38 -0.92
N PRO A 212 13.80 27.39 -0.08
CA PRO A 212 14.36 26.07 -0.38
C PRO A 212 13.31 25.00 -0.69
N GLY A 213 12.88 24.96 -1.98
CA GLY A 213 12.13 23.89 -2.59
C GLY A 213 10.72 23.62 -2.07
N ASN A 214 9.70 24.21 -2.71
CA ASN A 214 8.31 23.77 -2.51
C ASN A 214 8.16 22.33 -3.00
N LYS A 215 7.73 21.46 -2.11
CA LYS A 215 7.41 20.07 -2.46
C LYS A 215 6.02 20.03 -3.07
N VAL A 216 5.93 19.56 -4.29
CA VAL A 216 4.69 19.14 -4.92
C VAL A 216 4.48 17.67 -4.57
N VAL A 217 3.38 17.35 -3.93
CA VAL A 217 2.97 15.97 -3.65
C VAL A 217 1.73 15.69 -4.49
N ILE A 218 1.78 14.60 -5.24
CA ILE A 218 0.73 14.16 -6.16
C ILE A 218 0.38 12.72 -5.88
#